data_cfb94bb49db4f96a2029f237f05ea2e0
#
_entry.id   cfb94bb49db4f96a2029f237f05ea2e0
#
_cell.length_a   1.000
_cell.length_b   1.000
_cell.length_c   1.000
_cell.angle_alpha   90.00
_cell.angle_beta   90.00
_cell.angle_gamma   90.00
#
_symmetry.space_group_name_H-M   'P 1'
#
loop_
_entity.id
_entity.type
_entity.pdbx_description
1 polymer ?
#
loop_
_entity_poly.entity_id
_entity_poly.type
_entity_poly.pdbx_seq_one_letter_code
_entity_poly.pdbx_strand_id
1 'polypeptide(L)'
;MDKEQLAIARLQDAARLSEHRYKKPLMVTYSGGKDSQVLVALAERAGINFEVVNSHTTADAPETVYFIREQFKAMEEHGIKCSIVMPRYKDEPASMWTLIPQKLMPPTRLVRYCCAVLKENTGRDRFIATGVRWAESTNRKKNRGTMEFNHRDKEKRIILMGDNDEKRQLFETCSIKGKMTVNPIVDWSDNDVWDYTHSEHLPVNPLYCEGQKRVGCIGCPMAGRGDRQREFMRWPAYEKMYISAFGRMLDARKAKGLPCDWQTGMDVFRWWMEDDNINGQLSMDDLMEEEQ
;
A
#
# COMPACT_ATOMS: atom_id res chain seq x y z
N MET A 1 18.25 22.83 4.49
CA MET A 1 17.13 22.51 5.39
C MET A 1 17.28 21.05 5.76
N ASP A 2 17.16 20.72 7.03
CA ASP A 2 17.23 19.34 7.50
C ASP A 2 16.07 18.53 6.89
N LYS A 3 16.29 17.24 6.60
CA LYS A 3 15.28 16.35 5.98
C LYS A 3 14.01 16.27 6.81
N GLU A 4 14.12 16.30 8.12
CA GLU A 4 12.99 16.33 9.04
C GLU A 4 12.17 17.61 8.87
N GLN A 5 12.80 18.77 8.90
CA GLN A 5 12.12 20.05 8.73
C GLN A 5 11.40 20.15 7.36
N LEU A 6 12.00 19.55 6.33
CA LEU A 6 11.41 19.50 5.02
C LEU A 6 10.17 18.59 4.99
N ALA A 7 10.23 17.43 5.65
CA ALA A 7 9.10 16.52 5.78
C ALA A 7 7.95 17.14 6.57
N ILE A 8 8.25 17.85 7.66
CA ILE A 8 7.28 18.61 8.47
C ILE A 8 6.61 19.71 7.63
N ALA A 9 7.38 20.48 6.87
CA ALA A 9 6.83 21.52 6.01
C ALA A 9 5.87 20.95 4.94
N ARG A 10 6.23 19.81 4.32
CA ARG A 10 5.37 19.09 3.36
C ARG A 10 4.06 18.63 4.00
N LEU A 11 4.10 18.14 5.25
CA LEU A 11 2.92 17.74 6.00
C LEU A 11 2.02 18.92 6.35
N GLN A 12 2.60 20.04 6.78
CA GLN A 12 1.86 21.26 7.09
C GLN A 12 1.15 21.83 5.86
N ASP A 13 1.83 21.87 4.71
CA ASP A 13 1.24 22.29 3.44
C ASP A 13 0.09 21.36 3.03
N ALA A 14 0.28 20.05 3.14
CA ALA A 14 -0.75 19.07 2.79
C ALA A 14 -1.97 19.15 3.71
N ALA A 15 -1.77 19.36 5.01
CA ALA A 15 -2.86 19.52 5.99
C ALA A 15 -3.69 20.77 5.68
N ARG A 16 -3.02 21.91 5.42
CA ARG A 16 -3.68 23.16 5.01
C ARG A 16 -4.52 22.98 3.73
N LEU A 17 -3.96 22.32 2.71
CA LEU A 17 -4.67 22.02 1.48
C LEU A 17 -5.81 21.03 1.69
N SER A 18 -5.66 20.05 2.59
CA SER A 18 -6.72 19.11 2.95
C SER A 18 -7.93 19.82 3.57
N GLU A 19 -7.69 20.68 4.54
CA GLU A 19 -8.75 21.46 5.18
C GLU A 19 -9.41 22.44 4.20
N HIS A 20 -8.61 23.14 3.41
CA HIS A 20 -9.14 24.11 2.45
C HIS A 20 -10.03 23.43 1.39
N ARG A 21 -9.57 22.32 0.82
CA ARG A 21 -10.17 21.68 -0.34
C ARG A 21 -11.24 20.64 -0.01
N TYR A 22 -10.96 19.80 0.97
CA TYR A 22 -11.83 18.66 1.34
C TYR A 22 -12.65 18.93 2.61
N LYS A 23 -12.33 20.00 3.37
CA LYS A 23 -12.93 20.29 4.68
C LYS A 23 -12.76 19.13 5.65
N LYS A 24 -11.61 18.45 5.58
CA LYS A 24 -11.30 17.24 6.35
C LYS A 24 -9.84 17.27 6.80
N PRO A 25 -9.50 16.62 7.94
CA PRO A 25 -8.11 16.45 8.36
C PRO A 25 -7.30 15.69 7.32
N LEU A 26 -5.98 15.86 7.33
CA LEU A 26 -5.06 15.06 6.51
C LEU A 26 -5.18 13.59 6.92
N MET A 27 -5.29 12.68 5.96
CA MET A 27 -5.34 11.24 6.23
C MET A 27 -3.92 10.66 6.15
N VAL A 28 -3.38 10.19 7.27
CA VAL A 28 -2.08 9.53 7.34
C VAL A 28 -2.27 8.02 7.22
N THR A 29 -1.64 7.39 6.22
CA THR A 29 -1.74 5.95 6.02
C THR A 29 -0.76 5.22 6.92
N TYR A 30 -1.24 4.18 7.61
CA TYR A 30 -0.45 3.40 8.55
C TYR A 30 -0.49 1.91 8.21
N SER A 31 0.66 1.30 7.96
CA SER A 31 0.79 -0.11 7.58
C SER A 31 1.45 -0.99 8.66
N GLY A 32 1.83 -0.41 9.80
CA GLY A 32 2.62 -1.09 10.83
C GLY A 32 4.08 -1.31 10.48
N GLY A 33 4.56 -0.77 9.35
CA GLY A 33 5.97 -0.77 8.98
C GLY A 33 6.70 0.51 9.41
N LYS A 34 8.03 0.46 9.47
CA LYS A 34 8.91 1.54 9.95
C LYS A 34 8.62 2.90 9.29
N ASP A 35 8.41 2.91 7.97
CA ASP A 35 8.19 4.14 7.20
C ASP A 35 6.87 4.83 7.60
N SER A 36 5.82 4.04 7.86
CA SER A 36 4.54 4.56 8.33
C SER A 36 4.57 5.00 9.79
N GLN A 37 5.43 4.38 10.61
CA GLN A 37 5.64 4.79 12.01
C GLN A 37 6.32 6.17 12.05
N VAL A 38 7.39 6.36 11.29
CA VAL A 38 8.07 7.66 11.14
C VAL A 38 7.10 8.72 10.62
N LEU A 39 6.26 8.37 9.65
CA LEU A 39 5.28 9.31 9.09
C LEU A 39 4.28 9.84 10.13
N VAL A 40 3.79 8.98 11.02
CA VAL A 40 2.88 9.39 12.10
C VAL A 40 3.61 10.29 13.09
N ALA A 41 4.82 9.92 13.53
CA ALA A 41 5.61 10.74 14.45
C ALA A 41 5.90 12.14 13.87
N LEU A 42 6.22 12.22 12.58
CA LEU A 42 6.41 13.50 11.90
C LEU A 42 5.11 14.32 11.81
N ALA A 43 3.95 13.67 11.66
CA ALA A 43 2.66 14.36 11.62
C ALA A 43 2.29 14.93 13.01
N GLU A 44 2.56 14.21 14.09
CA GLU A 44 2.42 14.72 15.46
C GLU A 44 3.34 15.92 15.69
N ARG A 45 4.62 15.79 15.32
CA ARG A 45 5.62 16.85 15.50
C ARG A 45 5.33 18.09 14.65
N ALA A 46 4.69 17.90 13.49
CA ALA A 46 4.22 19.00 12.64
C ALA A 46 3.06 19.80 13.24
N GLY A 47 2.41 19.32 14.30
CA GLY A 47 1.29 19.96 14.99
C GLY A 47 0.06 20.15 14.10
N ILE A 48 -0.17 19.25 13.15
CA ILE A 48 -1.27 19.34 12.17
C ILE A 48 -2.51 18.57 12.63
N ASN A 49 -3.68 18.95 12.07
CA ASN A 49 -4.88 18.18 12.21
C ASN A 49 -4.87 16.98 11.24
N PHE A 50 -4.83 15.75 11.76
CA PHE A 50 -4.78 14.53 10.97
C PHE A 50 -5.53 13.37 11.61
N GLU A 51 -5.83 12.36 10.83
CA GLU A 51 -6.33 11.06 11.27
C GLU A 51 -5.48 9.93 10.69
N VAL A 52 -5.37 8.83 11.41
CA VAL A 52 -4.56 7.67 11.01
C VAL A 52 -5.46 6.55 10.50
N VAL A 53 -5.11 6.00 9.33
CA VAL A 53 -5.94 4.98 8.68
C VAL A 53 -5.09 3.79 8.26
N ASN A 54 -5.49 2.60 8.70
CA ASN A 54 -4.99 1.32 8.19
C ASN A 54 -5.99 0.70 7.22
N SER A 55 -5.52 0.24 6.06
CA SER A 55 -6.32 -0.55 5.11
C SER A 55 -6.01 -2.03 5.34
N HIS A 56 -6.95 -2.76 5.91
CA HIS A 56 -6.77 -4.18 6.26
C HIS A 56 -6.75 -5.05 5.01
N THR A 57 -5.61 -5.68 4.71
CA THR A 57 -5.45 -6.50 3.49
C THR A 57 -5.94 -7.93 3.63
N THR A 58 -6.17 -8.40 4.85
CA THR A 58 -6.47 -9.79 5.23
C THR A 58 -5.33 -10.79 4.99
N ALA A 59 -4.23 -10.34 4.40
CA ALA A 59 -3.03 -11.14 4.15
C ALA A 59 -1.81 -10.64 4.94
N ASP A 60 -2.00 -9.69 5.85
CA ASP A 60 -0.93 -9.21 6.73
C ASP A 60 -0.60 -10.25 7.80
N ALA A 61 0.67 -10.29 8.23
CA ALA A 61 1.09 -11.18 9.31
C ALA A 61 0.33 -10.88 10.61
N PRO A 62 -0.04 -11.91 11.42
CA PRO A 62 -0.74 -11.71 12.69
C PRO A 62 -0.04 -10.72 13.61
N GLU A 63 1.28 -10.79 13.72
CA GLU A 63 2.12 -9.90 14.51
C GLU A 63 1.95 -8.45 14.09
N THR A 64 1.87 -8.19 12.77
CA THR A 64 1.62 -6.85 12.23
C THR A 64 0.22 -6.36 12.59
N VAL A 65 -0.80 -7.22 12.50
CA VAL A 65 -2.18 -6.87 12.86
C VAL A 65 -2.29 -6.50 14.34
N TYR A 66 -1.65 -7.28 15.24
CA TYR A 66 -1.61 -6.98 16.67
C TYR A 66 -0.85 -5.68 16.95
N PHE A 67 0.33 -5.51 16.35
CA PHE A 67 1.12 -4.28 16.48
C PHE A 67 0.33 -3.04 16.07
N ILE A 68 -0.37 -3.07 14.93
CA ILE A 68 -1.22 -1.95 14.48
C ILE A 68 -2.28 -1.61 15.52
N ARG A 69 -2.94 -2.62 16.10
CA ARG A 69 -3.98 -2.40 17.11
C ARG A 69 -3.45 -1.78 18.41
N GLU A 70 -2.27 -2.23 18.86
CA GLU A 70 -1.58 -1.66 20.01
C GLU A 70 -1.18 -0.21 19.76
N GLN A 71 -0.60 0.07 18.60
CA GLN A 71 -0.23 1.43 18.21
C GLN A 71 -1.45 2.34 18.09
N PHE A 72 -2.55 1.86 17.51
CA PHE A 72 -3.78 2.64 17.42
C PHE A 72 -4.34 2.98 18.79
N LYS A 73 -4.34 2.04 19.73
CA LYS A 73 -4.76 2.30 21.10
C LYS A 73 -3.91 3.40 21.76
N ALA A 74 -2.58 3.32 21.61
CA ALA A 74 -1.68 4.35 22.14
C ALA A 74 -1.91 5.73 21.48
N MET A 75 -2.08 5.77 20.15
CA MET A 75 -2.39 7.01 19.44
C MET A 75 -3.73 7.62 19.87
N GLU A 76 -4.76 6.80 20.09
CA GLU A 76 -6.08 7.24 20.55
C GLU A 76 -6.03 7.79 21.99
N GLU A 77 -5.19 7.23 22.86
CA GLU A 77 -4.93 7.77 24.20
C GLU A 77 -4.30 9.17 24.14
N HIS A 78 -3.57 9.49 23.06
CA HIS A 78 -3.05 10.83 22.77
C HIS A 78 -4.03 11.72 21.95
N GLY A 79 -5.26 11.27 21.77
CA GLY A 79 -6.30 12.05 21.08
C GLY A 79 -6.26 11.98 19.55
N ILE A 80 -5.44 11.10 18.97
CA ILE A 80 -5.38 10.91 17.51
C ILE A 80 -6.50 9.96 17.10
N LYS A 81 -7.30 10.37 16.12
CA LYS A 81 -8.34 9.51 15.55
C LYS A 81 -7.74 8.43 14.68
N CYS A 82 -7.93 7.16 15.04
CA CYS A 82 -7.50 6.00 14.28
C CYS A 82 -8.68 5.22 13.68
N SER A 83 -8.47 4.58 12.53
CA SER A 83 -9.47 3.72 11.92
C SER A 83 -8.88 2.61 11.08
N ILE A 84 -9.48 1.42 11.18
CA ILE A 84 -9.17 0.28 10.32
C ILE A 84 -10.28 0.19 9.26
N VAL A 85 -9.89 0.35 8.00
CA VAL A 85 -10.82 0.29 6.87
C VAL A 85 -10.79 -1.11 6.28
N MET A 86 -11.99 -1.73 6.22
CA MET A 86 -12.19 -2.95 5.43
C MET A 86 -12.44 -2.56 3.97
N PRO A 87 -11.59 -2.98 3.03
CA PRO A 87 -11.74 -2.63 1.63
C PRO A 87 -13.02 -3.25 1.04
N ARG A 88 -13.52 -2.61 -0.01
CA ARG A 88 -14.71 -3.06 -0.75
C ARG A 88 -14.40 -3.22 -2.24
N TYR A 89 -15.00 -4.21 -2.86
CA TYR A 89 -14.95 -4.43 -4.29
C TYR A 89 -16.34 -4.78 -4.80
N LYS A 90 -16.85 -4.05 -5.80
CA LYS A 90 -18.23 -4.18 -6.31
C LYS A 90 -19.27 -4.08 -5.16
N ASP A 91 -19.05 -3.11 -4.28
CA ASP A 91 -19.90 -2.80 -3.11
C ASP A 91 -19.98 -3.90 -2.03
N GLU A 92 -19.20 -4.97 -2.17
CA GLU A 92 -19.06 -6.02 -1.16
C GLU A 92 -17.74 -5.92 -0.40
N PRO A 93 -17.66 -6.38 0.87
CA PRO A 93 -16.41 -6.48 1.60
C PRO A 93 -15.41 -7.35 0.83
N ALA A 94 -14.18 -6.81 0.66
CA ALA A 94 -13.13 -7.47 -0.10
C ALA A 94 -12.01 -7.96 0.81
N SER A 95 -11.50 -9.14 0.50
CA SER A 95 -10.30 -9.73 1.11
C SER A 95 -9.41 -10.30 0.02
N MET A 96 -8.16 -10.63 0.33
CA MET A 96 -7.32 -11.37 -0.60
C MET A 96 -8.02 -12.64 -1.10
N TRP A 97 -8.72 -13.32 -0.17
CA TRP A 97 -9.36 -14.61 -0.38
C TRP A 97 -10.65 -14.55 -1.22
N THR A 98 -11.31 -13.40 -1.26
CA THR A 98 -12.49 -13.17 -2.12
C THR A 98 -12.12 -12.55 -3.46
N LEU A 99 -11.02 -11.80 -3.52
CA LEU A 99 -10.56 -11.16 -4.76
C LEU A 99 -9.99 -12.17 -5.77
N ILE A 100 -9.20 -13.14 -5.33
CA ILE A 100 -8.57 -14.13 -6.21
C ILE A 100 -9.60 -14.82 -7.11
N PRO A 101 -10.68 -15.44 -6.58
CA PRO A 101 -11.71 -16.04 -7.44
C PRO A 101 -12.50 -15.04 -8.27
N GLN A 102 -12.69 -13.81 -7.78
CA GLN A 102 -13.41 -12.77 -8.55
C GLN A 102 -12.59 -12.21 -9.71
N LYS A 103 -11.27 -12.16 -9.55
CA LYS A 103 -10.32 -11.70 -10.58
C LYS A 103 -9.90 -12.81 -11.55
N LEU A 104 -10.28 -14.06 -11.27
CA LEU A 104 -10.02 -15.23 -12.10
C LEU A 104 -8.54 -15.50 -12.38
N MET A 105 -7.65 -14.94 -11.57
CA MET A 105 -6.21 -15.12 -11.71
C MET A 105 -5.49 -14.88 -10.37
N PRO A 106 -4.31 -15.49 -10.15
CA PRO A 106 -3.45 -15.13 -9.03
C PRO A 106 -2.95 -13.69 -9.12
N PRO A 107 -2.67 -13.01 -7.99
CA PRO A 107 -1.96 -11.74 -8.03
C PRO A 107 -0.50 -11.98 -8.45
N THR A 108 0.00 -11.18 -9.40
CA THR A 108 1.38 -11.28 -9.90
C THR A 108 2.15 -9.96 -9.71
N ARG A 109 3.44 -9.93 -10.05
CA ARG A 109 4.23 -8.69 -10.06
C ARG A 109 3.70 -7.67 -11.07
N LEU A 110 3.17 -8.13 -12.20
CA LEU A 110 2.59 -7.30 -13.25
C LEU A 110 1.15 -6.91 -12.91
N VAL A 111 0.34 -7.87 -12.49
CA VAL A 111 -1.09 -7.65 -12.22
C VAL A 111 -1.33 -7.58 -10.71
N ARG A 112 -1.31 -6.35 -10.19
CA ARG A 112 -1.36 -6.04 -8.76
C ARG A 112 -2.74 -5.56 -8.30
N TYR A 113 -3.80 -6.22 -8.77
CA TYR A 113 -5.18 -5.87 -8.39
C TYR A 113 -5.40 -5.86 -6.88
N CYS A 114 -4.67 -6.69 -6.13
CA CYS A 114 -4.74 -6.70 -4.67
C CYS A 114 -4.32 -5.35 -4.06
N CYS A 115 -3.24 -4.72 -4.56
CA CYS A 115 -2.86 -3.38 -4.12
C CYS A 115 -3.91 -2.33 -4.48
N ALA A 116 -4.39 -2.36 -5.74
CA ALA A 116 -5.37 -1.41 -6.23
C ALA A 116 -6.68 -1.45 -5.41
N VAL A 117 -7.17 -2.66 -5.08
CA VAL A 117 -8.44 -2.82 -4.34
C VAL A 117 -8.24 -2.68 -2.84
N LEU A 118 -7.25 -3.40 -2.24
CA LEU A 118 -7.14 -3.51 -0.79
C LEU A 118 -6.41 -2.33 -0.14
N LYS A 119 -5.57 -1.59 -0.89
CA LYS A 119 -4.75 -0.49 -0.33
C LYS A 119 -5.03 0.86 -1.00
N GLU A 120 -5.05 0.90 -2.32
CA GLU A 120 -5.06 2.17 -3.06
C GLU A 120 -6.46 2.79 -3.19
N ASN A 121 -7.52 2.01 -2.99
CA ASN A 121 -8.90 2.49 -3.06
C ASN A 121 -9.32 3.32 -1.84
N THR A 122 -8.54 3.26 -0.75
CA THR A 122 -8.76 4.08 0.45
C THR A 122 -8.43 5.54 0.16
N GLY A 123 -9.22 6.45 0.71
CA GLY A 123 -8.97 7.90 0.60
C GLY A 123 -9.43 8.53 -0.71
N ARG A 124 -10.49 8.02 -1.36
CA ARG A 124 -11.17 8.74 -2.44
C ARG A 124 -11.66 10.10 -1.93
N ASP A 125 -11.44 11.15 -2.75
CA ASP A 125 -11.79 12.52 -2.39
C ASP A 125 -11.24 12.95 -1.02
N ARG A 126 -9.95 12.62 -0.81
CA ARG A 126 -9.17 12.98 0.38
C ARG A 126 -7.75 13.39 -0.03
N PHE A 127 -7.12 14.17 0.83
CA PHE A 127 -5.67 14.31 0.82
C PHE A 127 -5.08 13.27 1.77
N ILE A 128 -4.14 12.47 1.27
CA ILE A 128 -3.51 11.41 2.05
C ILE A 128 -1.99 11.62 2.13
N ALA A 129 -1.41 11.29 3.28
CA ALA A 129 0.03 11.19 3.46
C ALA A 129 0.46 9.71 3.42
N THR A 130 1.54 9.41 2.68
CA THR A 130 2.08 8.06 2.57
C THR A 130 3.58 8.02 2.85
N GLY A 131 4.06 6.92 3.43
CA GLY A 131 5.47 6.66 3.69
C GLY A 131 6.24 6.12 2.47
N VAL A 132 5.86 6.51 1.26
CA VAL A 132 6.53 6.10 0.02
C VAL A 132 7.88 6.78 -0.10
N ARG A 133 8.93 6.02 -0.48
CA ARG A 133 10.30 6.54 -0.67
C ARG A 133 10.88 6.15 -2.03
N TRP A 134 11.70 7.03 -2.60
CA TRP A 134 12.43 6.76 -3.85
C TRP A 134 13.45 5.62 -3.70
N ALA A 135 14.03 5.47 -2.50
CA ALA A 135 15.01 4.42 -2.19
C ALA A 135 14.46 2.99 -2.34
N GLU A 136 13.13 2.81 -2.30
CA GLU A 136 12.53 1.49 -2.35
C GLU A 136 12.52 0.85 -3.76
N SER A 137 12.52 1.64 -4.84
CA SER A 137 12.67 1.14 -6.20
C SER A 137 12.89 2.25 -7.22
N THR A 138 13.57 1.92 -8.33
CA THR A 138 13.76 2.82 -9.49
C THR A 138 12.44 3.29 -10.10
N ASN A 139 11.41 2.43 -10.08
CA ASN A 139 10.08 2.78 -10.57
C ASN A 139 9.42 3.83 -9.69
N ARG A 140 9.58 3.77 -8.35
CA ARG A 140 9.08 4.81 -7.45
C ARG A 140 9.80 6.13 -7.68
N LYS A 141 11.13 6.10 -7.87
CA LYS A 141 11.91 7.31 -8.18
C LYS A 141 11.45 8.03 -9.44
N LYS A 142 10.97 7.28 -10.45
CA LYS A 142 10.46 7.86 -11.71
C LYS A 142 9.02 8.35 -11.63
N ASN A 143 8.17 7.70 -10.83
CA ASN A 143 6.72 7.85 -10.90
C ASN A 143 6.07 8.38 -9.60
N ARG A 144 6.88 8.73 -8.58
CA ARG A 144 6.40 9.31 -7.32
C ARG A 144 7.09 10.63 -7.06
N GLY A 145 6.31 11.61 -6.65
CA GLY A 145 6.80 12.94 -6.29
C GLY A 145 6.56 13.28 -4.83
N THR A 146 6.91 14.49 -4.43
CA THR A 146 6.64 15.04 -3.10
C THR A 146 5.13 15.18 -2.87
N MET A 147 4.40 15.65 -3.91
CA MET A 147 2.93 15.69 -3.93
C MET A 147 2.40 15.20 -5.26
N GLU A 148 1.23 14.57 -5.23
CA GLU A 148 0.60 13.98 -6.41
C GLU A 148 -0.91 14.24 -6.40
N PHE A 149 -1.45 14.61 -7.56
CA PHE A 149 -2.87 14.57 -7.83
C PHE A 149 -3.16 13.37 -8.72
N ASN A 150 -3.89 12.40 -8.20
CA ASN A 150 -4.24 11.17 -8.90
C ASN A 150 -5.65 11.29 -9.49
N HIS A 151 -5.76 11.21 -10.80
CA HIS A 151 -7.00 11.20 -11.55
C HIS A 151 -7.09 9.94 -12.42
N ARG A 152 -8.33 9.50 -12.77
CA ARG A 152 -8.54 8.35 -13.66
C ARG A 152 -7.95 8.61 -15.04
N ASP A 153 -8.15 9.81 -15.55
CA ASP A 153 -7.53 10.30 -16.76
C ASP A 153 -6.06 10.63 -16.47
N LYS A 154 -5.16 9.96 -17.18
CA LYS A 154 -3.71 10.12 -17.00
C LYS A 154 -3.22 11.53 -17.35
N GLU A 155 -3.87 12.20 -18.30
CA GLU A 155 -3.53 13.57 -18.72
C GLU A 155 -3.81 14.61 -17.63
N LYS A 156 -4.77 14.33 -16.75
CA LYS A 156 -5.10 15.19 -15.60
C LYS A 156 -4.29 14.88 -14.35
N ARG A 157 -3.36 13.94 -14.43
CA ARG A 157 -2.50 13.58 -13.32
C ARG A 157 -1.37 14.60 -13.19
N ILE A 158 -1.16 15.12 -11.97
CA ILE A 158 -0.08 16.06 -11.66
C ILE A 158 0.84 15.39 -10.64
N ILE A 159 2.16 15.42 -10.91
CA ILE A 159 3.19 14.92 -10.01
C ILE A 159 4.20 16.06 -9.82
N LEU A 160 4.39 16.49 -8.58
CA LEU A 160 5.42 17.43 -8.19
C LEU A 160 6.66 16.64 -7.78
N MET A 161 7.73 16.76 -8.55
CA MET A 161 8.98 16.02 -8.29
C MET A 161 9.83 16.66 -7.19
N GLY A 162 9.57 17.91 -6.85
CA GLY A 162 10.23 18.66 -5.78
C GLY A 162 9.32 19.70 -5.16
N ASP A 163 9.77 20.31 -4.07
CA ASP A 163 8.99 21.29 -3.32
C ASP A 163 8.82 22.62 -4.07
N ASN A 164 9.73 22.92 -5.00
CA ASN A 164 9.74 24.10 -5.86
C ASN A 164 9.40 23.74 -7.34
N ASP A 165 8.61 22.70 -7.58
CA ASP A 165 8.22 22.29 -8.92
C ASP A 165 7.32 23.38 -9.56
N GLU A 166 7.58 23.71 -10.82
CA GLU A 166 6.84 24.74 -11.59
C GLU A 166 5.34 24.43 -11.68
N LYS A 167 4.94 23.16 -11.59
CA LYS A 167 3.54 22.73 -11.59
C LYS A 167 2.81 22.97 -10.25
N ARG A 168 3.51 23.48 -9.22
CA ARG A 168 2.94 23.69 -7.89
C ARG A 168 1.70 24.61 -7.94
N GLN A 169 1.76 25.70 -8.66
CA GLN A 169 0.62 26.59 -8.83
C GLN A 169 -0.59 25.87 -9.44
N LEU A 170 -0.36 25.05 -10.47
CA LEU A 170 -1.41 24.25 -11.10
C LEU A 170 -1.99 23.23 -10.10
N PHE A 171 -1.14 22.59 -9.28
CA PHE A 171 -1.56 21.65 -8.25
C PHE A 171 -2.45 22.33 -7.19
N GLU A 172 -2.06 23.51 -6.72
CA GLU A 172 -2.78 24.27 -5.69
C GLU A 172 -4.11 24.85 -6.20
N THR A 173 -4.17 25.30 -7.45
CA THR A 173 -5.37 25.90 -8.05
C THR A 173 -6.32 24.89 -8.71
N CYS A 174 -5.88 23.64 -8.87
CA CYS A 174 -6.69 22.61 -9.51
C CYS A 174 -8.01 22.38 -8.76
N SER A 175 -9.17 22.69 -9.37
CA SER A 175 -10.51 22.53 -8.78
C SER A 175 -11.10 21.11 -8.95
N ILE A 176 -10.43 20.22 -9.69
CA ILE A 176 -10.92 18.88 -9.99
C ILE A 176 -10.92 18.03 -8.71
N LYS A 177 -12.05 17.40 -8.40
CA LYS A 177 -12.13 16.43 -7.29
C LYS A 177 -11.35 15.16 -7.62
N GLY A 178 -10.58 14.67 -6.67
CA GLY A 178 -9.78 13.47 -6.82
C GLY A 178 -8.95 13.18 -5.57
N LYS A 179 -8.14 12.15 -5.63
CA LYS A 179 -7.25 11.76 -4.55
C LYS A 179 -5.94 12.53 -4.65
N MET A 180 -5.62 13.31 -3.63
CA MET A 180 -4.31 13.95 -3.50
C MET A 180 -3.44 13.14 -2.55
N THR A 181 -2.14 13.11 -2.83
CA THR A 181 -1.16 12.38 -2.01
C THR A 181 0.04 13.26 -1.74
N VAL A 182 0.51 13.29 -0.51
CA VAL A 182 1.83 13.80 -0.14
C VAL A 182 2.71 12.63 0.31
N ASN A 183 3.97 12.67 -0.09
CA ASN A 183 5.00 11.71 0.30
C ASN A 183 6.11 12.47 1.06
N PRO A 184 5.92 12.77 2.37
CA PRO A 184 6.79 13.69 3.10
C PRO A 184 8.25 13.23 3.17
N ILE A 185 8.46 11.92 3.29
CA ILE A 185 9.76 11.26 3.41
C ILE A 185 10.25 10.63 2.09
N VAL A 186 9.76 11.11 0.95
CA VAL A 186 10.01 10.49 -0.37
C VAL A 186 11.50 10.40 -0.72
N ASP A 187 12.29 11.36 -0.27
CA ASP A 187 13.74 11.50 -0.47
C ASP A 187 14.60 10.87 0.65
N TRP A 188 13.98 10.26 1.66
CA TRP A 188 14.70 9.59 2.74
C TRP A 188 15.27 8.23 2.29
N SER A 189 16.50 7.95 2.72
CA SER A 189 17.12 6.63 2.61
C SER A 189 16.60 5.66 3.68
N ASP A 190 17.00 4.40 3.61
CA ASP A 190 16.70 3.43 4.68
C ASP A 190 17.39 3.81 5.99
N ASN A 191 18.61 4.33 5.92
CA ASN A 191 19.34 4.79 7.11
C ASN A 191 18.63 5.98 7.75
N ASP A 192 18.18 6.99 6.98
CA ASP A 192 17.46 8.14 7.53
C ASP A 192 16.21 7.69 8.34
N VAL A 193 15.48 6.68 7.83
CA VAL A 193 14.29 6.15 8.53
C VAL A 193 14.68 5.42 9.83
N TRP A 194 15.74 4.62 9.80
CA TRP A 194 16.17 3.90 10.99
C TRP A 194 16.82 4.83 12.02
N ASP A 195 17.63 5.78 11.60
CA ASP A 195 18.26 6.78 12.47
C ASP A 195 17.17 7.59 13.18
N TYR A 196 16.15 8.03 12.46
CA TYR A 196 15.00 8.74 13.04
C TYR A 196 14.21 7.83 14.00
N THR A 197 13.97 6.57 13.61
CA THR A 197 13.28 5.61 14.47
C THR A 197 14.00 5.39 15.80
N HIS A 198 15.33 5.29 15.77
CA HIS A 198 16.14 5.10 16.98
C HIS A 198 16.27 6.37 17.81
N SER A 199 16.49 7.53 17.19
CA SER A 199 16.65 8.81 17.92
C SER A 199 15.37 9.22 18.64
N GLU A 200 14.21 8.97 18.04
CA GLU A 200 12.89 9.29 18.61
C GLU A 200 12.29 8.12 19.41
N HIS A 201 13.04 7.02 19.59
CA HIS A 201 12.59 5.81 20.31
C HIS A 201 11.24 5.29 19.84
N LEU A 202 10.98 5.33 18.54
CA LEU A 202 9.69 4.91 17.99
C LEU A 202 9.48 3.40 18.15
N PRO A 203 8.25 2.95 18.41
CA PRO A 203 7.91 1.53 18.44
C PRO A 203 8.21 0.86 17.11
N VAL A 204 8.79 -0.32 17.16
CA VAL A 204 9.20 -1.10 15.97
C VAL A 204 8.39 -2.38 15.90
N ASN A 205 7.86 -2.70 14.72
CA ASN A 205 7.15 -3.97 14.49
C ASN A 205 8.07 -5.15 14.82
N PRO A 206 7.62 -6.12 15.63
CA PRO A 206 8.44 -7.24 16.09
C PRO A 206 9.13 -8.03 14.97
N LEU A 207 8.52 -8.09 13.79
CA LEU A 207 9.08 -8.80 12.64
C LEU A 207 10.44 -8.25 12.17
N TYR A 208 10.72 -6.96 12.39
CA TYR A 208 12.05 -6.41 12.11
C TYR A 208 13.11 -6.94 13.07
N CYS A 209 12.77 -7.16 14.35
CA CYS A 209 13.66 -7.76 15.34
C CYS A 209 13.99 -9.24 15.02
N GLU A 210 13.12 -9.90 14.25
CA GLU A 210 13.31 -11.27 13.78
C GLU A 210 14.05 -11.34 12.43
N GLY A 211 14.61 -10.21 11.97
CA GLY A 211 15.42 -10.13 10.76
C GLY A 211 14.63 -9.92 9.47
N GLN A 212 13.34 -9.65 9.54
CA GLN A 212 12.58 -9.28 8.35
C GLN A 212 13.01 -7.89 7.86
N LYS A 213 13.42 -7.79 6.62
CA LYS A 213 13.81 -6.51 6.00
C LYS A 213 12.60 -5.62 5.65
N ARG A 214 11.44 -6.23 5.50
CA ARG A 214 10.20 -5.58 5.08
C ARG A 214 9.00 -6.22 5.77
N VAL A 215 8.09 -5.40 6.23
CA VAL A 215 6.77 -5.82 6.73
C VAL A 215 5.74 -5.57 5.63
N GLY A 216 4.91 -6.59 5.35
CA GLY A 216 3.89 -6.53 4.30
C GLY A 216 2.99 -7.75 4.30
N CYS A 217 2.22 -7.91 3.21
CA CYS A 217 1.36 -9.09 3.06
C CYS A 217 2.19 -10.36 2.91
N ILE A 218 1.80 -11.43 3.59
CA ILE A 218 2.39 -12.76 3.45
C ILE A 218 2.15 -13.27 2.02
N GLY A 219 3.18 -13.83 1.39
CA GLY A 219 3.11 -14.32 0.02
C GLY A 219 3.01 -13.21 -1.04
N CYS A 220 3.38 -11.97 -0.71
CA CYS A 220 3.33 -10.87 -1.66
C CYS A 220 4.18 -11.15 -2.92
N PRO A 221 3.63 -11.09 -4.15
CA PRO A 221 4.41 -11.31 -5.36
C PRO A 221 5.59 -10.35 -5.54
N MET A 222 5.58 -9.21 -4.83
CA MET A 222 6.69 -8.25 -4.84
C MET A 222 7.86 -8.67 -3.93
N ALA A 223 7.67 -9.63 -3.03
CA ALA A 223 8.74 -10.24 -2.26
C ALA A 223 9.50 -11.24 -3.13
N GLY A 224 10.78 -11.48 -2.82
CA GLY A 224 11.57 -12.52 -3.50
C GLY A 224 11.05 -13.92 -3.20
N ARG A 225 11.34 -14.88 -4.09
CA ARG A 225 10.93 -16.29 -3.91
C ARG A 225 11.36 -16.86 -2.55
N GLY A 226 12.61 -16.65 -2.16
CA GLY A 226 13.13 -17.14 -0.87
C GLY A 226 12.44 -16.48 0.33
N ASP A 227 12.06 -15.22 0.23
CA ASP A 227 11.31 -14.54 1.29
C ASP A 227 9.91 -15.14 1.40
N ARG A 228 9.21 -15.35 0.29
CA ARG A 228 7.87 -15.98 0.25
C ARG A 228 7.90 -17.41 0.81
N GLN A 229 8.95 -18.18 0.49
CA GLN A 229 9.13 -19.54 1.06
C GLN A 229 9.28 -19.47 2.59
N ARG A 230 10.12 -18.57 3.12
CA ARG A 230 10.27 -18.37 4.56
C ARG A 230 8.96 -17.92 5.22
N GLU A 231 8.20 -17.03 4.57
CA GLU A 231 6.90 -16.60 5.05
C GLU A 231 5.92 -17.79 5.18
N PHE A 232 5.81 -18.64 4.16
CA PHE A 232 4.91 -19.79 4.21
C PHE A 232 5.35 -20.89 5.19
N MET A 233 6.66 -21.07 5.39
CA MET A 233 7.15 -21.95 6.46
C MET A 233 6.76 -21.42 7.85
N ARG A 234 6.83 -20.12 8.06
CA ARG A 234 6.45 -19.49 9.33
C ARG A 234 4.92 -19.46 9.54
N TRP A 235 4.16 -19.17 8.50
CA TRP A 235 2.71 -19.04 8.55
C TRP A 235 2.02 -20.03 7.59
N PRO A 236 2.07 -21.34 7.84
CA PRO A 236 1.56 -22.36 6.91
C PRO A 236 0.04 -22.29 6.69
N ALA A 237 -0.68 -21.63 7.58
CA ALA A 237 -2.11 -21.37 7.39
C ALA A 237 -2.39 -20.49 6.15
N TYR A 238 -1.51 -19.52 5.86
CA TYR A 238 -1.65 -18.67 4.69
C TYR A 238 -1.42 -19.41 3.39
N GLU A 239 -0.46 -20.33 3.34
CA GLU A 239 -0.28 -21.24 2.19
C GLU A 239 -1.57 -21.97 1.87
N LYS A 240 -2.19 -22.63 2.89
CA LYS A 240 -3.47 -23.32 2.73
C LYS A 240 -4.59 -22.39 2.26
N MET A 241 -4.63 -21.15 2.76
CA MET A 241 -5.62 -20.15 2.34
C MET A 241 -5.44 -19.74 0.88
N TYR A 242 -4.20 -19.56 0.40
CA TYR A 242 -3.92 -19.28 -1.01
C TYR A 242 -4.31 -20.47 -1.90
N ILE A 243 -3.90 -21.69 -1.57
CA ILE A 243 -4.26 -22.91 -2.31
C ILE A 243 -5.78 -23.05 -2.41
N SER A 244 -6.48 -22.83 -1.30
CA SER A 244 -7.96 -22.86 -1.29
C SER A 244 -8.58 -21.76 -2.16
N ALA A 245 -8.02 -20.53 -2.12
CA ALA A 245 -8.51 -19.43 -2.96
C ALA A 245 -8.25 -19.69 -4.44
N PHE A 246 -7.12 -20.28 -4.79
CA PHE A 246 -6.80 -20.70 -6.16
C PHE A 246 -7.73 -21.83 -6.64
N GLY A 247 -8.08 -22.79 -5.78
CA GLY A 247 -9.08 -23.79 -6.10
C GLY A 247 -10.44 -23.15 -6.47
N ARG A 248 -10.94 -22.24 -5.62
CA ARG A 248 -12.18 -21.49 -5.92
C ARG A 248 -12.08 -20.64 -7.19
N MET A 249 -10.89 -20.13 -7.49
CA MET A 249 -10.63 -19.41 -8.75
C MET A 249 -10.80 -20.33 -9.95
N LEU A 250 -10.27 -21.55 -9.90
CA LEU A 250 -10.41 -22.53 -10.97
C LEU A 250 -11.89 -22.92 -11.19
N ASP A 251 -12.65 -23.12 -10.10
CA ASP A 251 -14.09 -23.37 -10.17
C ASP A 251 -14.82 -22.21 -10.85
N ALA A 252 -14.47 -20.98 -10.50
CA ALA A 252 -15.06 -19.78 -11.11
C ALA A 252 -14.70 -19.63 -12.60
N ARG A 253 -13.46 -19.97 -13.00
CA ARG A 253 -13.04 -20.01 -14.42
C ARG A 253 -13.82 -21.07 -15.18
N LYS A 254 -13.94 -22.28 -14.63
CA LYS A 254 -14.69 -23.38 -15.24
C LYS A 254 -16.17 -23.01 -15.42
N ALA A 255 -16.79 -22.39 -14.43
CA ALA A 255 -18.18 -21.93 -14.52
C ALA A 255 -18.41 -20.88 -15.62
N LYS A 256 -17.37 -20.13 -16.01
CA LYS A 256 -17.41 -19.17 -17.11
C LYS A 256 -16.92 -19.73 -18.46
N GLY A 257 -16.56 -21.00 -18.53
CA GLY A 257 -16.02 -21.61 -19.75
C GLY A 257 -14.63 -21.11 -20.15
N LEU A 258 -13.88 -20.49 -19.23
CA LEU A 258 -12.54 -19.97 -19.53
C LEU A 258 -11.51 -21.10 -19.54
N PRO A 259 -10.61 -21.14 -20.53
CA PRO A 259 -9.57 -22.16 -20.60
C PRO A 259 -8.62 -22.07 -19.40
N CYS A 260 -8.11 -23.23 -18.98
CA CYS A 260 -7.17 -23.30 -17.87
C CYS A 260 -6.36 -24.59 -17.91
N ASP A 261 -5.04 -24.46 -17.86
CA ASP A 261 -4.10 -25.60 -17.87
C ASP A 261 -3.93 -26.23 -16.48
N TRP A 262 -4.24 -25.47 -15.41
CA TRP A 262 -4.13 -25.96 -14.03
C TRP A 262 -5.35 -26.82 -13.65
N GLN A 263 -5.08 -27.93 -12.97
CA GLN A 263 -6.12 -28.86 -12.52
C GLN A 263 -6.53 -28.59 -11.06
N THR A 264 -5.59 -28.15 -10.23
CA THR A 264 -5.79 -27.95 -8.79
C THR A 264 -5.27 -26.61 -8.30
N GLY A 265 -5.77 -26.14 -7.15
CA GLY A 265 -5.24 -24.94 -6.50
C GLY A 265 -3.76 -25.07 -6.12
N MET A 266 -3.27 -26.29 -5.89
CA MET A 266 -1.87 -26.58 -5.65
C MET A 266 -1.01 -26.36 -6.90
N ASP A 267 -1.49 -26.71 -8.09
CA ASP A 267 -0.78 -26.48 -9.35
C ASP A 267 -0.61 -24.98 -9.59
N VAL A 268 -1.68 -24.21 -9.34
CA VAL A 268 -1.62 -22.76 -9.40
C VAL A 268 -0.62 -22.20 -8.37
N PHE A 269 -0.64 -22.73 -7.15
CA PHE A 269 0.28 -22.27 -6.09
C PHE A 269 1.74 -22.54 -6.45
N ARG A 270 2.06 -23.72 -6.98
CA ARG A 270 3.42 -24.05 -7.45
C ARG A 270 3.87 -23.11 -8.54
N TRP A 271 3.06 -22.93 -9.59
CA TRP A 271 3.32 -21.97 -10.66
C TRP A 271 3.53 -20.56 -10.12
N TRP A 272 2.68 -20.13 -9.20
CA TRP A 272 2.73 -18.80 -8.61
C TRP A 272 3.99 -18.57 -7.76
N MET A 273 4.57 -19.63 -7.19
CA MET A 273 5.82 -19.59 -6.45
C MET A 273 7.07 -19.68 -7.34
N GLU A 274 6.92 -20.05 -8.62
CA GLU A 274 8.01 -20.11 -9.59
C GLU A 274 8.23 -18.71 -10.20
N ASP A 275 9.10 -17.92 -9.56
CA ASP A 275 9.38 -16.52 -9.95
C ASP A 275 10.14 -16.37 -11.29
N ASP A 276 10.70 -17.47 -11.86
CA ASP A 276 11.66 -17.42 -12.95
C ASP A 276 11.02 -17.42 -14.35
N ASN A 277 9.70 -17.61 -14.47
CA ASN A 277 8.97 -17.63 -15.75
C ASN A 277 8.14 -16.36 -15.95
N ILE A 278 8.83 -15.26 -16.22
CA ILE A 278 8.20 -14.01 -16.72
C ILE A 278 7.48 -14.24 -18.05
N ASN A 279 7.90 -15.23 -18.85
CA ASN A 279 7.37 -15.51 -20.17
C ASN A 279 5.99 -16.20 -20.22
N GLY A 280 5.43 -16.62 -19.09
CA GLY A 280 4.10 -17.23 -19.01
C GLY A 280 3.11 -16.46 -18.13
N GLN A 281 3.49 -15.29 -17.60
CA GLN A 281 2.61 -14.43 -16.83
C GLN A 281 1.89 -13.46 -17.78
N LEU A 282 0.58 -13.60 -17.90
CA LEU A 282 -0.28 -12.70 -18.70
C LEU A 282 -0.06 -11.24 -18.33
N SER A 283 0.08 -10.38 -19.32
CA SER A 283 0.16 -8.93 -19.15
C SER A 283 -1.22 -8.34 -18.83
N MET A 284 -1.26 -7.07 -18.40
CA MET A 284 -2.55 -6.35 -18.24
C MET A 284 -3.30 -6.23 -19.58
N ASP A 285 -2.55 -6.14 -20.69
CA ASP A 285 -3.12 -6.00 -22.03
C ASP A 285 -3.80 -7.31 -22.49
N ASP A 286 -3.19 -8.47 -22.17
CA ASP A 286 -3.78 -9.79 -22.44
C ASP A 286 -5.12 -10.02 -21.70
N LEU A 287 -5.34 -9.31 -20.59
CA LEU A 287 -6.57 -9.41 -19.80
C LEU A 287 -7.65 -8.41 -20.23
N MET A 288 -7.27 -7.32 -20.88
CA MET A 288 -8.21 -6.31 -21.35
C MET A 288 -8.85 -6.67 -22.70
N GLU A 289 -8.20 -7.56 -23.47
CA GLU A 289 -8.77 -8.10 -24.70
C GLU A 289 -9.87 -9.15 -24.45
N GLU A 290 -9.92 -9.77 -23.25
CA GLU A 290 -10.98 -10.72 -22.87
C GLU A 290 -12.24 -10.05 -22.25
N GLU A 291 -12.24 -8.73 -22.00
CA GLU A 291 -13.40 -7.98 -21.49
C GLU A 291 -14.18 -7.19 -22.58
N GLN A 292 -13.83 -7.35 -23.86
CA GLN A 292 -14.61 -6.87 -25.00
C GLN A 292 -15.45 -8.01 -25.59
#